data_26e7ae5c5b464dff0b476d80e419a245
#
_entry.id   26e7ae5c5b464dff0b476d80e419a245
#
_cell.length_a   1.000
_cell.length_b   1.000
_cell.length_c   1.000
_cell.angle_alpha   90.00
_cell.angle_beta   90.00
_cell.angle_gamma   90.00
#
_symmetry.space_group_name_H-M   'P 1'
#
loop_
_entity.id
_entity.type
_entity.pdbx_description
1 polymer ?
#
loop_
_entity_poly.entity_id
_entity_poly.type
_entity_poly.pdbx_seq_one_letter_code
_entity_poly.pdbx_strand_id
1 'polypeptide(L)'
;ASDVYKRQLLNYTEIQKDDKIEIALMSALNGFAHKEKVQIAVFKKLVTSNQPVKESILELLLSDPNSANYLIEKIGAGEFSLPLNNFSLIEKLRAHDSSIIKKFLESQKPYTIRGVTSFLENEIARVKSIIKNGGGNPKAGELIFMTRCAGCHKMFDVGGQIGPDLTSYQKNDQDTLLISIIAPGAEIREGYENVIIKNKDGLVFSGFLLEETKTHTTLRELSGASKFFRNSEINSKINTGVSLMPNGLLNGLDEGQLKNLFAYLRSTTPPF
;
A
#
# COMPACT_ATOMS: atom_id res chain seq x y z
N ALA A 1 5.44 -31.34 -7.12
CA ALA A 1 4.70 -30.35 -7.93
C ALA A 1 4.88 -28.93 -7.38
N SER A 2 4.74 -28.72 -6.07
CA SER A 2 4.86 -27.41 -5.40
C SER A 2 6.24 -26.75 -5.56
N ASP A 3 7.34 -27.50 -5.51
CA ASP A 3 8.70 -26.95 -5.65
C ASP A 3 9.07 -26.57 -7.09
N VAL A 4 8.54 -27.27 -8.07
CA VAL A 4 8.72 -26.91 -9.49
C VAL A 4 7.99 -25.60 -9.78
N TYR A 5 6.76 -25.48 -9.34
CA TYR A 5 5.95 -24.27 -9.51
C TYR A 5 6.59 -23.04 -8.84
N LYS A 6 7.03 -23.19 -7.59
CA LYS A 6 7.76 -22.13 -6.87
C LYS A 6 9.02 -21.68 -7.64
N ARG A 7 9.82 -22.62 -8.15
CA ARG A 7 11.04 -22.33 -8.91
C ARG A 7 10.73 -21.57 -10.21
N GLN A 8 9.66 -21.94 -10.89
CA GLN A 8 9.19 -21.23 -12.07
C GLN A 8 8.79 -19.79 -11.73
N LEU A 9 7.98 -19.58 -10.68
CA LEU A 9 7.58 -18.25 -10.23
C LEU A 9 8.79 -17.37 -9.87
N LEU A 10 9.80 -17.91 -9.14
CA LEU A 10 11.01 -17.18 -8.81
C LEU A 10 11.82 -16.79 -10.06
N ASN A 11 11.95 -17.67 -11.04
CA ASN A 11 12.63 -17.33 -12.29
C ASN A 11 11.90 -16.21 -13.04
N TYR A 12 10.57 -16.20 -13.02
CA TYR A 12 9.80 -15.11 -13.64
C TYR A 12 10.02 -13.78 -12.94
N THR A 13 10.22 -13.73 -11.63
CA THR A 13 10.49 -12.48 -10.91
C THR A 13 11.82 -11.82 -11.32
N GLU A 14 12.79 -12.58 -11.80
CA GLU A 14 14.07 -12.05 -12.26
C GLU A 14 14.02 -11.46 -13.67
N ILE A 15 13.10 -11.95 -14.51
CA ILE A 15 13.05 -11.64 -15.95
C ILE A 15 12.02 -10.55 -16.26
N GLN A 16 10.95 -10.48 -15.47
CA GLN A 16 9.82 -9.58 -15.75
C GLN A 16 10.15 -8.11 -15.41
N LYS A 17 9.63 -7.22 -16.28
CA LYS A 17 9.71 -5.76 -16.14
C LYS A 17 8.33 -5.09 -16.22
N ASP A 18 7.26 -5.85 -16.42
CA ASP A 18 5.88 -5.36 -16.40
C ASP A 18 5.35 -5.41 -14.96
N ASP A 19 5.05 -4.25 -14.40
CA ASP A 19 4.60 -4.09 -13.02
C ASP A 19 3.36 -4.92 -12.69
N LYS A 20 2.41 -5.05 -13.60
CA LYS A 20 1.18 -5.83 -13.37
C LYS A 20 1.49 -7.32 -13.22
N ILE A 21 2.41 -7.81 -14.04
CA ILE A 21 2.85 -9.22 -13.95
C ILE A 21 3.66 -9.42 -12.68
N GLU A 22 4.53 -8.48 -12.30
CA GLU A 22 5.30 -8.54 -11.06
C GLU A 22 4.41 -8.56 -9.83
N ILE A 23 3.40 -7.70 -9.76
CA ILE A 23 2.42 -7.68 -8.68
C ILE A 23 1.64 -9.01 -8.61
N ALA A 24 1.21 -9.55 -9.75
CA ALA A 24 0.53 -10.84 -9.79
C ALA A 24 1.45 -11.99 -9.33
N LEU A 25 2.74 -11.95 -9.66
CA LEU A 25 3.74 -12.91 -9.18
C LEU A 25 3.92 -12.84 -7.66
N MET A 26 3.95 -11.63 -7.06
CA MET A 26 4.02 -11.49 -5.60
C MET A 26 2.81 -12.13 -4.94
N SER A 27 1.61 -11.90 -5.45
CA SER A 27 0.38 -12.54 -4.95
C SER A 27 0.43 -14.07 -5.07
N ALA A 28 0.95 -14.61 -6.18
CA ALA A 28 1.11 -16.05 -6.39
C ALA A 28 2.15 -16.70 -5.45
N LEU A 29 3.16 -15.94 -5.03
CA LEU A 29 4.18 -16.37 -4.08
C LEU A 29 3.72 -16.38 -2.61
N ASN A 30 2.54 -15.87 -2.29
CA ASN A 30 2.08 -15.67 -0.91
C ASN A 30 2.12 -16.97 -0.07
N GLY A 31 1.74 -18.11 -0.64
CA GLY A 31 1.86 -19.41 0.03
C GLY A 31 3.29 -19.93 0.26
N PHE A 32 4.29 -19.23 -0.27
CA PHE A 32 5.71 -19.61 -0.18
C PHE A 32 6.56 -18.55 0.56
N ALA A 33 5.95 -17.53 1.13
CA ALA A 33 6.64 -16.41 1.80
C ALA A 33 7.59 -16.89 2.93
N HIS A 34 7.25 -17.99 3.62
CA HIS A 34 8.07 -18.60 4.66
C HIS A 34 9.37 -19.26 4.15
N LYS A 35 9.52 -19.45 2.83
CA LYS A 35 10.71 -20.11 2.27
C LYS A 35 11.85 -19.11 2.11
N GLU A 36 13.02 -19.42 2.69
CA GLU A 36 14.22 -18.58 2.67
C GLU A 36 14.59 -18.08 1.26
N LYS A 37 14.57 -18.99 0.26
CA LYS A 37 14.87 -18.61 -1.13
C LYS A 37 13.90 -17.58 -1.69
N VAL A 38 12.63 -17.62 -1.30
CA VAL A 38 11.63 -16.62 -1.69
C VAL A 38 11.95 -15.31 -0.99
N GLN A 39 12.19 -15.31 0.31
CA GLN A 39 12.53 -14.12 1.10
C GLN A 39 13.73 -13.38 0.51
N ILE A 40 14.82 -14.10 0.22
CA ILE A 40 16.03 -13.53 -0.37
C ILE A 40 15.74 -12.91 -1.75
N ALA A 41 15.07 -13.64 -2.63
CA ALA A 41 14.79 -13.18 -3.99
C ALA A 41 13.88 -11.93 -4.00
N VAL A 42 12.79 -11.94 -3.22
CA VAL A 42 11.85 -10.82 -3.20
C VAL A 42 12.42 -9.61 -2.44
N PHE A 43 13.25 -9.82 -1.41
CA PHE A 43 13.92 -8.73 -0.72
C PHE A 43 14.94 -8.02 -1.62
N LYS A 44 15.73 -8.77 -2.38
CA LYS A 44 16.65 -8.19 -3.39
C LYS A 44 15.89 -7.31 -4.37
N LYS A 45 14.72 -7.73 -4.79
CA LYS A 45 13.86 -6.97 -5.69
C LYS A 45 13.22 -5.76 -5.01
N LEU A 46 12.86 -5.84 -3.72
CA LEU A 46 12.27 -4.75 -2.93
C LEU A 46 13.13 -3.48 -3.00
N VAL A 47 14.45 -3.62 -2.94
CA VAL A 47 15.37 -2.48 -2.93
C VAL A 47 15.40 -1.73 -4.27
N THR A 48 15.18 -2.43 -5.39
CA THR A 48 15.35 -1.89 -6.75
C THR A 48 14.05 -1.57 -7.47
N SER A 49 12.90 -2.05 -6.98
CA SER A 49 11.59 -1.89 -7.64
C SER A 49 11.02 -0.48 -7.48
N ASN A 50 10.08 -0.13 -8.37
CA ASN A 50 9.24 1.06 -8.24
C ASN A 50 8.17 0.88 -7.14
N GLN A 51 7.43 1.94 -6.82
CA GLN A 51 6.52 1.97 -5.68
C GLN A 51 5.41 0.90 -5.73
N PRO A 52 4.66 0.67 -6.83
CA PRO A 52 3.62 -0.35 -6.86
C PRO A 52 4.14 -1.76 -6.60
N VAL A 53 5.28 -2.11 -7.17
CA VAL A 53 5.92 -3.42 -6.98
C VAL A 53 6.49 -3.55 -5.55
N LYS A 54 7.08 -2.47 -5.00
CA LYS A 54 7.52 -2.43 -3.59
C LYS A 54 6.39 -2.74 -2.62
N GLU A 55 5.23 -2.15 -2.82
CA GLU A 55 4.06 -2.38 -1.98
C GLU A 55 3.62 -3.84 -2.04
N SER A 56 3.57 -4.44 -3.22
CA SER A 56 3.21 -5.87 -3.36
C SER A 56 4.24 -6.81 -2.73
N ILE A 57 5.53 -6.46 -2.79
CA ILE A 57 6.58 -7.23 -2.10
C ILE A 57 6.45 -7.09 -0.58
N LEU A 58 6.19 -5.90 -0.06
CA LEU A 58 5.95 -5.70 1.37
C LEU A 58 4.72 -6.47 1.83
N GLU A 59 3.63 -6.46 1.06
CA GLU A 59 2.45 -7.28 1.34
C GLU A 59 2.80 -8.77 1.44
N LEU A 60 3.62 -9.29 0.51
CA LEU A 60 4.09 -10.66 0.53
C LEU A 60 4.96 -10.95 1.77
N LEU A 61 5.99 -10.15 2.02
CA LEU A 61 6.89 -10.34 3.16
C LEU A 61 6.18 -10.24 4.52
N LEU A 62 5.14 -9.41 4.60
CA LEU A 62 4.33 -9.22 5.80
C LEU A 62 3.17 -10.21 5.91
N SER A 63 3.00 -11.16 4.98
CA SER A 63 1.90 -12.14 5.03
C SER A 63 2.20 -13.33 5.97
N ASP A 64 3.46 -13.68 6.17
CA ASP A 64 3.89 -14.82 6.96
C ASP A 64 4.80 -14.38 8.12
N PRO A 65 4.68 -14.93 9.34
CA PRO A 65 5.47 -14.47 10.49
C PRO A 65 6.99 -14.65 10.29
N ASN A 66 7.44 -15.68 9.57
CA ASN A 66 8.88 -15.89 9.33
C ASN A 66 9.42 -14.85 8.35
N SER A 67 8.68 -14.56 7.27
CA SER A 67 9.11 -13.53 6.31
C SER A 67 9.00 -12.12 6.90
N ALA A 68 8.03 -11.86 7.77
CA ALA A 68 7.96 -10.60 8.51
C ALA A 68 9.15 -10.43 9.46
N ASN A 69 9.54 -11.47 10.20
CA ASN A 69 10.75 -11.45 11.04
C ASN A 69 12.00 -11.21 10.20
N TYR A 70 12.16 -11.90 9.07
CA TYR A 70 13.26 -11.70 8.13
C TYR A 70 13.35 -10.23 7.66
N LEU A 71 12.21 -9.63 7.29
CA LEU A 71 12.18 -8.21 6.91
C LEU A 71 12.62 -7.29 8.07
N ILE A 72 12.16 -7.53 9.29
CA ILE A 72 12.56 -6.75 10.48
C ILE A 72 14.06 -6.89 10.75
N GLU A 73 14.64 -8.07 10.59
CA GLU A 73 16.10 -8.29 10.71
C GLU A 73 16.88 -7.47 9.66
N LYS A 74 16.40 -7.44 8.41
CA LYS A 74 16.99 -6.62 7.34
C LYS A 74 16.91 -5.11 7.61
N ILE A 75 15.82 -4.66 8.22
CA ILE A 75 15.67 -3.28 8.67
C ILE A 75 16.65 -2.99 9.82
N GLY A 76 16.78 -3.89 10.78
CA GLY A 76 17.74 -3.77 11.87
C GLY A 76 19.19 -3.72 11.42
N ALA A 77 19.52 -4.40 10.32
CA ALA A 77 20.82 -4.35 9.65
C ALA A 77 21.05 -3.08 8.80
N GLY A 78 20.04 -2.20 8.67
CA GLY A 78 20.15 -0.98 7.87
C GLY A 78 20.04 -1.21 6.36
N GLU A 79 19.64 -2.41 5.92
CA GLU A 79 19.54 -2.75 4.49
C GLU A 79 18.25 -2.21 3.85
N PHE A 80 17.24 -1.89 4.66
CA PHE A 80 15.96 -1.33 4.22
C PHE A 80 15.34 -0.46 5.32
N SER A 81 14.53 0.53 4.92
CA SER A 81 13.74 1.36 5.85
C SER A 81 12.27 1.20 5.54
N LEU A 82 11.50 0.72 6.52
CA LEU A 82 10.05 0.59 6.37
C LEU A 82 9.40 1.98 6.44
N PRO A 83 8.44 2.28 5.55
CA PRO A 83 7.67 3.52 5.65
C PRO A 83 6.69 3.46 6.84
N LEU A 84 7.16 3.89 8.01
CA LEU A 84 6.41 3.82 9.28
C LEU A 84 5.13 4.69 9.30
N ASN A 85 5.00 5.60 8.36
CA ASN A 85 3.80 6.37 8.10
C ASN A 85 2.73 5.60 7.28
N ASN A 86 3.04 4.39 6.82
CA ASN A 86 2.05 3.49 6.24
C ASN A 86 1.39 2.66 7.35
N PHE A 87 0.28 3.16 7.88
CA PHE A 87 -0.42 2.53 9.00
C PHE A 87 -0.97 1.14 8.66
N SER A 88 -1.32 0.88 7.38
CA SER A 88 -1.77 -0.45 6.96
C SER A 88 -0.69 -1.51 7.16
N LEU A 89 0.56 -1.21 6.78
CA LEU A 89 1.70 -2.12 7.00
C LEU A 89 1.98 -2.33 8.49
N ILE A 90 1.85 -1.27 9.30
CA ILE A 90 2.03 -1.36 10.75
C ILE A 90 0.95 -2.25 11.39
N GLU A 91 -0.31 -2.11 10.99
CA GLU A 91 -1.39 -2.97 11.50
C GLU A 91 -1.20 -4.43 11.08
N LYS A 92 -0.70 -4.66 9.86
CA LYS A 92 -0.36 -6.00 9.40
C LYS A 92 0.77 -6.63 10.23
N LEU A 93 1.82 -5.87 10.57
CA LEU A 93 2.85 -6.30 11.51
C LEU A 93 2.27 -6.64 12.88
N ARG A 94 1.36 -5.81 13.42
CA ARG A 94 0.74 -6.05 14.73
C ARG A 94 -0.07 -7.34 14.80
N ALA A 95 -0.59 -7.82 13.68
CA ALA A 95 -1.36 -9.05 13.63
C ALA A 95 -0.50 -10.32 13.83
N HIS A 96 0.83 -10.20 13.74
CA HIS A 96 1.74 -11.31 14.02
C HIS A 96 2.06 -11.44 15.50
N ASP A 97 2.03 -12.68 16.01
CA ASP A 97 2.46 -12.97 17.38
C ASP A 97 3.97 -13.28 17.41
N SER A 98 4.79 -12.22 17.27
CA SER A 98 6.25 -12.30 17.24
C SER A 98 6.87 -11.32 18.23
N SER A 99 7.78 -11.81 19.09
CA SER A 99 8.52 -10.97 20.02
C SER A 99 9.47 -9.99 19.31
N ILE A 100 10.01 -10.38 18.15
CA ILE A 100 10.89 -9.56 17.30
C ILE A 100 10.09 -8.37 16.78
N ILE A 101 8.91 -8.63 16.21
CA ILE A 101 8.03 -7.58 15.67
C ILE A 101 7.54 -6.66 16.78
N LYS A 102 7.14 -7.20 17.94
CA LYS A 102 6.70 -6.40 19.09
C LYS A 102 7.79 -5.43 19.53
N LYS A 103 9.03 -5.90 19.72
CA LYS A 103 10.18 -5.05 20.08
C LYS A 103 10.46 -3.99 19.01
N PHE A 104 10.41 -4.34 17.74
CA PHE A 104 10.56 -3.38 16.65
C PHE A 104 9.52 -2.28 16.73
N LEU A 105 8.22 -2.62 16.82
CA LEU A 105 7.13 -1.65 16.89
C LEU A 105 7.23 -0.76 18.15
N GLU A 106 7.68 -1.30 19.28
CA GLU A 106 7.94 -0.51 20.50
C GLU A 106 9.07 0.50 20.31
N SER A 107 10.14 0.13 19.61
CA SER A 107 11.26 1.03 19.31
C SER A 107 10.88 2.16 18.35
N GLN A 108 9.81 1.98 17.56
CA GLN A 108 9.33 2.93 16.55
C GLN A 108 8.25 3.90 17.08
N LYS A 109 7.91 3.88 18.36
CA LYS A 109 7.07 4.94 18.96
C LYS A 109 7.82 6.27 18.90
N PRO A 110 7.21 7.36 18.48
CA PRO A 110 5.79 7.68 18.30
C PRO A 110 5.24 7.49 16.87
N TYR A 111 6.02 7.03 15.92
CA TYR A 111 5.66 6.99 14.49
C TYR A 111 4.47 6.08 14.17
N THR A 112 4.09 5.20 15.08
CA THR A 112 2.98 4.26 14.91
C THR A 112 1.67 4.73 15.58
N ILE A 113 1.58 6.01 15.96
CA ILE A 113 0.37 6.60 16.58
C ILE A 113 -0.62 6.98 15.46
N ARG A 114 -1.87 6.54 15.63
CA ARG A 114 -2.98 6.88 14.72
C ARG A 114 -3.44 8.33 14.93
N GLY A 115 -3.88 8.96 13.86
CA GLY A 115 -4.56 10.25 13.88
C GLY A 115 -3.82 11.36 13.15
N VAL A 116 -4.50 12.51 13.02
CA VAL A 116 -3.90 13.73 12.46
C VAL A 116 -2.98 14.29 13.52
N THR A 117 -1.67 14.22 13.29
CA THR A 117 -0.66 14.75 14.18
C THR A 117 -0.32 16.18 13.77
N SER A 118 0.31 16.96 14.66
CA SER A 118 0.83 18.29 14.32
C SER A 118 1.75 18.30 13.10
N PHE A 119 2.42 17.18 12.83
CA PHE A 119 3.21 17.00 11.60
C PHE A 119 2.33 17.02 10.35
N LEU A 120 1.21 16.27 10.34
CA LEU A 120 0.29 16.24 9.19
C LEU A 120 -0.43 17.58 9.01
N GLU A 121 -0.78 18.27 10.10
CA GLU A 121 -1.37 19.63 10.06
C GLU A 121 -0.40 20.63 9.43
N ASN A 122 0.87 20.60 9.82
CA ASN A 122 1.90 21.45 9.22
C ASN A 122 2.12 21.13 7.74
N GLU A 123 2.11 19.86 7.36
CA GLU A 123 2.25 19.45 5.95
C GLU A 123 1.04 19.87 5.11
N ILE A 124 -0.18 19.73 5.64
CA ILE A 124 -1.40 20.25 5.00
C ILE A 124 -1.28 21.76 4.77
N ALA A 125 -0.89 22.51 5.80
CA ALA A 125 -0.73 23.96 5.69
C ALA A 125 0.35 24.36 4.67
N ARG A 126 1.49 23.64 4.68
CA ARG A 126 2.59 23.85 3.73
C ARG A 126 2.13 23.63 2.29
N VAL A 127 1.57 22.46 1.99
CA VAL A 127 1.15 22.13 0.62
C VAL A 127 0.01 23.04 0.17
N LYS A 128 -0.95 23.34 1.05
CA LYS A 128 -2.04 24.29 0.78
C LYS A 128 -1.50 25.66 0.34
N SER A 129 -0.47 26.18 1.01
CA SER A 129 0.14 27.46 0.65
C SER A 129 0.77 27.44 -0.74
N ILE A 130 1.40 26.33 -1.13
CA ILE A 130 2.06 26.15 -2.43
C ILE A 130 1.04 26.09 -3.57
N ILE A 131 -0.05 25.33 -3.39
CA ILE A 131 -1.03 25.07 -4.47
C ILE A 131 -2.15 26.12 -4.54
N LYS A 132 -2.25 27.02 -3.56
CA LYS A 132 -3.32 28.03 -3.44
C LYS A 132 -3.54 28.85 -4.71
N ASN A 133 -2.46 29.25 -5.37
CA ASN A 133 -2.51 30.14 -6.54
C ASN A 133 -2.53 29.36 -7.89
N GLY A 134 -2.61 28.03 -7.85
CA GLY A 134 -2.54 27.20 -9.05
C GLY A 134 -1.19 27.27 -9.77
N GLY A 135 -1.19 27.33 -11.10
CA GLY A 135 0.01 27.53 -11.94
C GLY A 135 0.80 26.26 -12.26
N GLY A 136 0.26 25.08 -12.01
CA GLY A 136 0.88 23.81 -12.40
C GLY A 136 0.56 23.40 -13.83
N ASN A 137 1.41 22.52 -14.39
CA ASN A 137 1.23 21.88 -15.69
C ASN A 137 0.57 20.50 -15.49
N PRO A 138 -0.71 20.29 -15.95
CA PRO A 138 -1.39 19.01 -15.78
C PRO A 138 -0.68 17.83 -16.46
N LYS A 139 -0.03 18.06 -17.62
CA LYS A 139 0.70 17.00 -18.33
C LYS A 139 1.92 16.49 -17.55
N ALA A 140 2.66 17.40 -16.92
CA ALA A 140 3.74 17.03 -16.00
C ALA A 140 3.19 16.38 -14.72
N GLY A 141 2.00 16.81 -14.26
CA GLY A 141 1.30 16.22 -13.12
C GLY A 141 0.84 14.79 -13.37
N GLU A 142 0.43 14.45 -14.59
CA GLU A 142 0.10 13.08 -15.00
C GLU A 142 1.25 12.11 -14.76
N LEU A 143 2.48 12.50 -15.06
CA LEU A 143 3.66 11.65 -14.83
C LEU A 143 3.88 11.38 -13.33
N ILE A 144 3.61 12.37 -12.48
CA ILE A 144 3.69 12.19 -11.03
C ILE A 144 2.56 11.28 -10.53
N PHE A 145 1.34 11.48 -11.04
CA PHE A 145 0.20 10.61 -10.74
C PHE A 145 0.49 9.15 -11.11
N MET A 146 1.06 8.91 -12.29
CA MET A 146 1.41 7.56 -12.76
C MET A 146 2.38 6.85 -11.81
N THR A 147 3.30 7.57 -11.19
CA THR A 147 4.31 7.00 -10.29
C THR A 147 3.85 6.87 -8.83
N ARG A 148 2.89 7.69 -8.38
CA ARG A 148 2.51 7.80 -6.97
C ARG A 148 1.09 7.32 -6.67
N CYS A 149 0.19 7.38 -7.63
CA CYS A 149 -1.26 7.21 -7.39
C CYS A 149 -1.89 6.14 -8.29
N ALA A 150 -1.41 6.01 -9.53
CA ALA A 150 -2.02 5.15 -10.54
C ALA A 150 -1.92 3.65 -10.23
N GLY A 151 -1.07 3.22 -9.31
CA GLY A 151 -1.07 1.83 -8.83
C GLY A 151 -2.41 1.41 -8.24
N CYS A 152 -3.09 2.33 -7.54
CA CYS A 152 -4.36 2.08 -6.87
C CYS A 152 -5.54 2.81 -7.53
N HIS A 153 -5.35 4.03 -7.99
CA HIS A 153 -6.42 4.89 -8.48
C HIS A 153 -6.47 4.97 -9.99
N LYS A 154 -7.68 4.89 -10.52
CA LYS A 154 -7.97 5.27 -11.89
C LYS A 154 -8.20 6.79 -11.97
N MET A 155 -7.70 7.42 -13.04
CA MET A 155 -8.08 8.76 -13.44
C MET A 155 -8.14 8.84 -14.96
N PHE A 156 -9.27 9.27 -15.50
CA PHE A 156 -9.63 9.13 -16.91
C PHE A 156 -9.52 7.66 -17.35
N ASP A 157 -8.65 7.35 -18.32
CA ASP A 157 -8.49 5.99 -18.84
C ASP A 157 -7.23 5.28 -18.32
N VAL A 158 -6.52 5.87 -17.35
CA VAL A 158 -5.26 5.32 -16.83
C VAL A 158 -5.32 5.02 -15.34
N GLY A 159 -4.61 3.97 -14.91
CA GLY A 159 -4.46 3.58 -13.52
C GLY A 159 -5.23 2.36 -13.09
N GLY A 160 -5.07 2.00 -11.80
CA GLY A 160 -5.70 0.85 -11.14
C GLY A 160 -7.14 1.13 -10.68
N GLN A 161 -7.79 0.07 -10.21
CA GLN A 161 -9.18 0.12 -9.72
C GLN A 161 -9.31 -0.38 -8.28
N ILE A 162 -8.21 -0.31 -7.52
CA ILE A 162 -8.19 -0.70 -6.10
C ILE A 162 -8.85 0.40 -5.27
N GLY A 163 -8.37 1.63 -5.44
CA GLY A 163 -8.97 2.82 -4.84
C GLY A 163 -10.10 3.39 -5.69
N PRO A 164 -10.81 4.42 -5.20
CA PRO A 164 -11.86 5.09 -5.96
C PRO A 164 -11.32 5.72 -7.26
N ASP A 165 -12.18 5.79 -8.29
CA ASP A 165 -11.91 6.52 -9.52
C ASP A 165 -11.88 8.02 -9.23
N LEU A 166 -10.76 8.67 -9.58
CA LEU A 166 -10.52 10.08 -9.32
C LEU A 166 -10.95 11.00 -10.48
N THR A 167 -11.51 10.46 -11.56
CA THR A 167 -11.92 11.22 -12.75
C THR A 167 -12.86 12.39 -12.41
N SER A 168 -13.79 12.18 -11.47
CA SER A 168 -14.74 13.19 -11.00
C SER A 168 -14.62 13.54 -9.51
N TYR A 169 -13.63 12.94 -8.81
CA TYR A 169 -13.53 13.06 -7.36
C TYR A 169 -13.00 14.43 -6.92
N GLN A 170 -13.79 15.15 -6.11
CA GLN A 170 -13.41 16.40 -5.40
C GLN A 170 -12.69 17.46 -6.25
N LYS A 171 -13.05 17.58 -7.54
CA LYS A 171 -12.38 18.50 -8.47
C LYS A 171 -12.42 19.97 -8.02
N ASN A 172 -13.48 20.37 -7.33
CA ASN A 172 -13.73 21.73 -6.88
C ASN A 172 -13.38 21.95 -5.40
N ASP A 173 -13.15 20.89 -4.64
CA ASP A 173 -12.78 20.95 -3.22
C ASP A 173 -11.32 20.55 -3.02
N GLN A 174 -10.45 21.56 -3.13
CA GLN A 174 -9.01 21.39 -2.98
C GLN A 174 -8.61 20.99 -1.56
N ASP A 175 -9.34 21.46 -0.55
CA ASP A 175 -9.03 21.19 0.84
C ASP A 175 -9.33 19.72 1.19
N THR A 176 -10.49 19.22 0.81
CA THR A 176 -10.84 17.80 0.97
C THR A 176 -9.89 16.89 0.20
N LEU A 177 -9.56 17.25 -1.05
CA LEU A 177 -8.60 16.48 -1.85
C LEU A 177 -7.22 16.42 -1.17
N LEU A 178 -6.74 17.56 -0.64
CA LEU A 178 -5.46 17.66 0.05
C LEU A 178 -5.42 16.81 1.34
N ILE A 179 -6.47 16.90 2.16
CA ILE A 179 -6.59 16.11 3.40
C ILE A 179 -6.62 14.63 3.07
N SER A 180 -7.40 14.22 2.05
CA SER A 180 -7.49 12.81 1.62
C SER A 180 -6.14 12.22 1.17
N ILE A 181 -5.21 13.06 0.68
CA ILE A 181 -3.88 12.61 0.24
C ILE A 181 -2.88 12.60 1.40
N ILE A 182 -2.88 13.64 2.25
CA ILE A 182 -1.89 13.78 3.32
C ILE A 182 -2.27 12.97 4.56
N ALA A 183 -3.55 12.92 4.88
CA ALA A 183 -4.09 12.23 6.06
C ALA A 183 -5.22 11.25 5.66
N PRO A 184 -4.95 10.23 4.84
CA PRO A 184 -5.97 9.33 4.28
C PRO A 184 -6.74 8.52 5.33
N GLY A 185 -6.23 8.48 6.57
CA GLY A 185 -6.93 7.87 7.71
C GLY A 185 -7.83 8.83 8.49
N ALA A 186 -7.86 10.15 8.16
CA ALA A 186 -8.68 11.13 8.88
C ALA A 186 -10.18 10.92 8.59
N GLU A 187 -10.50 10.56 7.35
CA GLU A 187 -11.87 10.23 6.92
C GLU A 187 -11.80 9.12 5.89
N ILE A 188 -12.23 7.93 6.27
CA ILE A 188 -12.21 6.75 5.39
C ILE A 188 -13.62 6.54 4.86
N ARG A 189 -13.76 6.55 3.53
CA ARG A 189 -15.03 6.25 2.88
C ARG A 189 -15.43 4.81 3.19
N GLU A 190 -16.71 4.57 3.46
CA GLU A 190 -17.28 3.24 3.67
C GLU A 190 -16.86 2.26 2.57
N GLY A 191 -16.44 1.07 2.97
CA GLY A 191 -15.92 0.03 2.08
C GLY A 191 -14.42 0.18 1.70
N TYR A 192 -13.73 1.23 2.17
CA TYR A 192 -12.29 1.44 1.95
C TYR A 192 -11.45 1.32 3.22
N GLU A 193 -12.03 0.79 4.28
CA GLU A 193 -11.30 0.48 5.52
C GLU A 193 -10.43 -0.78 5.32
N ASN A 194 -9.26 -0.75 5.91
CA ASN A 194 -8.38 -1.92 5.90
C ASN A 194 -8.89 -2.99 6.86
N VAL A 195 -9.19 -4.15 6.32
CA VAL A 195 -9.53 -5.36 7.07
C VAL A 195 -8.34 -6.31 7.05
N ILE A 196 -7.95 -6.80 8.21
CA ILE A 196 -6.92 -7.82 8.38
C ILE A 196 -7.59 -9.14 8.73
N ILE A 197 -7.25 -10.18 7.97
CA ILE A 197 -7.62 -11.57 8.24
C ILE A 197 -6.36 -12.36 8.56
N LYS A 198 -6.36 -13.03 9.72
CA LYS A 198 -5.38 -14.08 10.04
C LYS A 198 -6.07 -15.44 9.90
N ASN A 199 -5.53 -16.31 9.06
CA ASN A 199 -6.07 -17.66 8.90
C ASN A 199 -5.54 -18.60 9.99
N LYS A 200 -6.05 -19.84 10.04
CA LYS A 200 -5.63 -20.86 11.01
C LYS A 200 -4.18 -21.33 10.82
N ASP A 201 -3.61 -21.13 9.63
CA ASP A 201 -2.20 -21.44 9.35
C ASP A 201 -1.25 -20.31 9.80
N GLY A 202 -1.81 -19.23 10.39
CA GLY A 202 -1.05 -18.09 10.87
C GLY A 202 -0.72 -17.04 9.80
N LEU A 203 -1.15 -17.23 8.55
CA LEU A 203 -0.95 -16.26 7.48
C LEU A 203 -1.84 -15.04 7.67
N VAL A 204 -1.30 -13.86 7.41
CA VAL A 204 -1.97 -12.57 7.58
C VAL A 204 -2.21 -11.93 6.21
N PHE A 205 -3.45 -11.57 5.96
CA PHE A 205 -3.91 -10.92 4.74
C PHE A 205 -4.53 -9.57 5.07
N SER A 206 -4.35 -8.58 4.22
CA SER A 206 -4.95 -7.26 4.35
C SER A 206 -5.62 -6.84 3.05
N GLY A 207 -6.70 -6.07 3.15
CA GLY A 207 -7.44 -5.65 1.97
C GLY A 207 -8.76 -4.96 2.32
N PHE A 208 -9.49 -4.61 1.27
CA PHE A 208 -10.88 -4.15 1.40
C PHE A 208 -11.83 -5.34 1.52
N LEU A 209 -12.79 -5.25 2.42
CA LEU A 209 -13.87 -6.21 2.51
C LEU A 209 -14.81 -6.04 1.30
N LEU A 210 -14.82 -7.02 0.39
CA LEU A 210 -15.73 -7.03 -0.76
C LEU A 210 -17.07 -7.66 -0.41
N GLU A 211 -17.02 -8.75 0.32
CA GLU A 211 -18.20 -9.53 0.68
C GLU A 211 -17.98 -10.25 2.00
N GLU A 212 -19.02 -10.31 2.79
CA GLU A 212 -19.09 -11.14 3.99
C GLU A 212 -20.46 -11.81 4.07
N THR A 213 -20.43 -13.13 4.16
CA THR A 213 -21.62 -13.98 4.33
C THR A 213 -21.48 -14.83 5.59
N LYS A 214 -22.48 -15.66 5.87
CA LYS A 214 -22.40 -16.63 6.98
C LYS A 214 -21.32 -17.70 6.78
N THR A 215 -20.90 -17.97 5.53
CA THR A 215 -20.03 -19.07 5.18
C THR A 215 -18.64 -18.63 4.70
N HIS A 216 -18.52 -17.43 4.15
CA HIS A 216 -17.28 -16.95 3.57
C HIS A 216 -17.11 -15.43 3.69
N THR A 217 -15.85 -15.01 3.57
CA THR A 217 -15.40 -13.62 3.52
C THR A 217 -14.48 -13.45 2.32
N THR A 218 -14.65 -12.38 1.54
CA THR A 218 -13.78 -12.05 0.40
C THR A 218 -13.13 -10.70 0.62
N LEU A 219 -11.79 -10.66 0.54
CA LEU A 219 -11.01 -9.43 0.53
C LEU A 219 -10.52 -9.10 -0.88
N ARG A 220 -10.39 -7.81 -1.19
CA ARG A 220 -9.61 -7.31 -2.32
C ARG A 220 -8.26 -6.84 -1.80
N GLU A 221 -7.21 -7.54 -2.16
CA GLU A 221 -5.83 -7.19 -1.79
C GLU A 221 -5.31 -5.97 -2.59
N LEU A 222 -4.21 -5.34 -2.14
CA LEU A 222 -3.56 -4.24 -2.86
C LEU A 222 -3.05 -4.64 -4.26
N SER A 223 -2.84 -5.92 -4.51
CA SER A 223 -2.56 -6.46 -5.85
C SER A 223 -3.75 -6.34 -6.82
N GLY A 224 -4.95 -5.99 -6.32
CA GLY A 224 -6.21 -6.05 -7.05
C GLY A 224 -6.84 -7.45 -7.07
N ALA A 225 -6.13 -8.47 -6.62
CA ALA A 225 -6.65 -9.84 -6.53
C ALA A 225 -7.74 -9.95 -5.46
N SER A 226 -8.76 -10.76 -5.73
CA SER A 226 -9.75 -11.13 -4.73
C SER A 226 -9.34 -12.40 -4.02
N LYS A 227 -9.27 -12.35 -2.68
CA LYS A 227 -8.93 -13.48 -1.83
C LYS A 227 -10.17 -13.98 -1.10
N PHE A 228 -10.54 -15.22 -1.37
CA PHE A 228 -11.67 -15.90 -0.74
C PHE A 228 -11.20 -16.67 0.49
N PHE A 229 -11.97 -16.60 1.58
CA PHE A 229 -11.77 -17.37 2.82
C PHE A 229 -13.08 -18.01 3.22
N ARG A 230 -13.07 -19.32 3.51
CA ARG A 230 -14.16 -19.90 4.30
C ARG A 230 -14.08 -19.35 5.72
N ASN A 231 -15.20 -18.96 6.32
CA ASN A 231 -15.18 -18.43 7.69
C ASN A 231 -14.61 -19.45 8.70
N SER A 232 -14.73 -20.75 8.40
CA SER A 232 -14.12 -21.83 9.20
C SER A 232 -12.57 -21.83 9.16
N GLU A 233 -11.94 -21.19 8.18
CA GLU A 233 -10.49 -21.10 8.02
C GLU A 233 -9.91 -19.83 8.68
N ILE A 234 -10.78 -18.88 9.04
CA ILE A 234 -10.40 -17.61 9.68
C ILE A 234 -10.16 -17.84 11.16
N ASN A 235 -8.99 -17.47 11.65
CA ASN A 235 -8.67 -17.43 13.08
C ASN A 235 -9.09 -16.08 13.71
N SER A 236 -8.81 -14.96 13.03
CA SER A 236 -9.25 -13.63 13.45
C SER A 236 -9.48 -12.72 12.24
N LYS A 237 -10.45 -11.80 12.39
CA LYS A 237 -10.75 -10.74 11.45
C LYS A 237 -10.86 -9.43 12.22
N ILE A 238 -10.15 -8.41 11.76
CA ILE A 238 -10.08 -7.09 12.42
C ILE A 238 -10.31 -6.02 11.36
N ASN A 239 -11.34 -5.20 11.53
CA ASN A 239 -11.40 -3.90 10.87
C ASN A 239 -10.45 -2.96 11.64
N THR A 240 -9.39 -2.51 10.98
CA THR A 240 -8.33 -1.76 11.65
C THR A 240 -8.69 -0.28 11.86
N GLY A 241 -9.70 0.22 11.18
CA GLY A 241 -10.05 1.65 11.17
C GLY A 241 -8.93 2.52 10.58
N VAL A 242 -8.04 1.97 9.75
CA VAL A 242 -7.03 2.72 9.00
C VAL A 242 -7.25 2.56 7.50
N SER A 243 -6.79 3.53 6.72
CA SER A 243 -6.82 3.48 5.28
C SER A 243 -5.73 2.54 4.74
N LEU A 244 -6.02 1.84 3.64
CA LEU A 244 -4.99 1.17 2.84
C LEU A 244 -4.14 2.16 2.05
N MET A 245 -4.64 3.37 1.78
CA MET A 245 -3.87 4.43 1.15
C MET A 245 -2.74 4.88 2.10
N PRO A 246 -1.47 4.79 1.67
CA PRO A 246 -0.35 5.15 2.54
C PRO A 246 -0.24 6.66 2.73
N ASN A 247 0.28 7.06 3.89
CA ASN A 247 0.67 8.44 4.12
C ASN A 247 2.00 8.75 3.39
N GLY A 248 2.28 10.05 3.19
CA GLY A 248 3.57 10.50 2.66
C GLY A 248 3.72 10.37 1.15
N LEU A 249 2.63 10.22 0.41
CA LEU A 249 2.64 10.16 -1.06
C LEU A 249 3.22 11.43 -1.71
N LEU A 250 3.22 12.57 -1.00
CA LEU A 250 3.79 13.83 -1.46
C LEU A 250 5.26 14.02 -1.04
N ASN A 251 5.85 13.11 -0.27
CA ASN A 251 7.22 13.23 0.22
C ASN A 251 8.22 13.30 -0.94
N GLY A 252 9.16 14.24 -0.85
CA GLY A 252 10.21 14.44 -1.85
C GLY A 252 9.77 15.16 -3.12
N LEU A 253 8.50 15.59 -3.23
CA LEU A 253 8.05 16.45 -4.32
C LEU A 253 8.41 17.91 -4.00
N ASP A 254 9.01 18.60 -4.97
CA ASP A 254 9.24 20.03 -4.91
C ASP A 254 7.95 20.82 -5.16
N GLU A 255 8.01 22.16 -5.01
CA GLU A 255 6.84 23.03 -5.17
C GLU A 255 6.24 22.99 -6.58
N GLY A 256 7.08 22.89 -7.61
CA GLY A 256 6.65 22.79 -9.00
C GLY A 256 5.92 21.45 -9.24
N GLN A 257 6.47 20.36 -8.73
CA GLN A 257 5.88 19.05 -8.81
C GLN A 257 4.55 18.96 -8.06
N LEU A 258 4.44 19.56 -6.87
CA LEU A 258 3.18 19.66 -6.13
C LEU A 258 2.11 20.42 -6.94
N LYS A 259 2.45 21.60 -7.49
CA LYS A 259 1.53 22.37 -8.36
C LYS A 259 1.09 21.56 -9.57
N ASN A 260 2.02 20.86 -10.24
CA ASN A 260 1.73 20.02 -11.40
C ASN A 260 0.77 18.88 -11.04
N LEU A 261 1.05 18.13 -9.96
CA LEU A 261 0.20 17.03 -9.51
C LEU A 261 -1.22 17.52 -9.19
N PHE A 262 -1.36 18.60 -8.43
CA PHE A 262 -2.68 19.14 -8.09
C PHE A 262 -3.40 19.75 -9.30
N ALA A 263 -2.69 20.31 -10.27
CA ALA A 263 -3.26 20.72 -11.55
C ALA A 263 -3.85 19.53 -12.31
N TYR A 264 -3.15 18.39 -12.35
CA TYR A 264 -3.66 17.15 -12.95
C TYR A 264 -4.87 16.60 -12.18
N LEU A 265 -4.74 16.41 -10.87
CA LEU A 265 -5.81 15.84 -10.03
C LEU A 265 -7.11 16.65 -10.13
N ARG A 266 -7.03 17.97 -10.38
CA ARG A 266 -8.18 18.85 -10.56
C ARG A 266 -8.64 19.02 -12.02
N SER A 267 -7.94 18.44 -12.98
CA SER A 267 -8.34 18.48 -14.39
C SER A 267 -9.68 17.74 -14.59
N THR A 268 -10.51 18.33 -15.44
CA THR A 268 -11.82 17.77 -15.83
C THR A 268 -11.75 16.97 -17.14
N THR A 269 -10.64 17.08 -17.85
CA THR A 269 -10.33 16.38 -19.10
C THR A 269 -8.89 15.87 -19.07
N PRO A 270 -8.56 14.79 -19.81
CA PRO A 270 -7.17 14.36 -19.97
C PRO A 270 -6.30 15.50 -20.50
N PRO A 271 -5.07 15.69 -20.00
CA PRO A 271 -4.16 16.69 -20.54
C PRO A 271 -3.58 16.22 -21.89
N PHE A 272 -3.52 17.12 -22.84
CA PHE A 272 -2.96 16.89 -24.17
C PHE A 272 -1.44 17.00 -24.19
#